data_f4a624a96eacb333ff8232ea70a99207
#
_entry.id   f4a624a96eacb333ff8232ea70a99207
#
_cell.length_a   1.000
_cell.length_b   1.000
_cell.length_c   1.000
_cell.angle_alpha   90.00
_cell.angle_beta   90.00
_cell.angle_gamma   90.00
#
_symmetry.space_group_name_H-M   'P 1'
#
loop_
_entity.id
_entity.type
_entity.pdbx_description
1 polymer ?
#
loop_
_entity_poly.entity_id
_entity_poly.type
_entity_poly.pdbx_seq_one_letter_code
_entity_poly.pdbx_strand_id
1 'polypeptide(L)'
;MIIRNQNPKGGTELQFDYLEKYVDKKLLDQVQITTSVPEKIPLHPTKINILWQKNSYDQPNLAPWFQDKSNHHKYDWYVFNSHWTFEKFRMLFDLPLEKCLVIKNGIDKIQKAKPYEKDKPIKIIHQNTPWRG
;
A
#
# COMPACT_ATOMS: atom_id res chain seq x y z
N MET A 1 -12.26 2.42 8.91
CA MET A 1 -11.71 3.75 9.29
C MET A 1 -10.32 3.88 8.68
N ILE A 2 -10.10 4.89 7.88
CA ILE A 2 -8.78 5.17 7.28
C ILE A 2 -8.11 6.24 8.15
N ILE A 3 -6.95 5.93 8.73
CA ILE A 3 -6.21 6.91 9.51
C ILE A 3 -5.23 7.61 8.58
N ARG A 4 -5.45 8.89 8.36
CA ARG A 4 -4.61 9.75 7.52
C ARG A 4 -3.49 10.39 8.33
N ASN A 5 -2.33 10.50 7.73
CA ASN A 5 -1.26 11.34 8.25
C ASN A 5 -1.60 12.81 7.98
N GLN A 6 -1.38 13.70 8.95
CA GLN A 6 -1.67 15.14 8.79
C GLN A 6 -0.62 15.89 7.94
N ASN A 7 0.42 15.20 7.49
CA ASN A 7 1.51 15.76 6.69
C ASN A 7 1.24 15.71 5.18
N PRO A 8 2.04 16.39 4.34
CA PRO A 8 1.79 16.56 2.92
C PRO A 8 1.53 15.24 2.20
N LYS A 9 0.65 15.26 1.20
CA LYS A 9 0.14 14.10 0.47
C LYS A 9 1.27 13.29 -0.18
N GLY A 10 1.55 12.12 0.37
CA GLY A 10 2.38 11.09 -0.24
C GLY A 10 1.57 10.14 -1.12
N GLY A 11 2.24 9.15 -1.69
CA GLY A 11 1.59 8.15 -2.53
C GLY A 11 0.52 7.33 -1.79
N THR A 12 0.68 7.12 -0.48
CA THR A 12 -0.30 6.41 0.35
C THR A 12 -1.59 7.20 0.50
N GLU A 13 -1.50 8.49 0.78
CA GLU A 13 -2.64 9.40 0.95
C GLU A 13 -3.44 9.52 -0.36
N LEU A 14 -2.75 9.60 -1.51
CA LEU A 14 -3.41 9.59 -2.82
C LEU A 14 -4.19 8.29 -3.06
N GLN A 15 -3.64 7.14 -2.67
CA GLN A 15 -4.36 5.87 -2.82
C GLN A 15 -5.59 5.80 -1.90
N PHE A 16 -5.55 6.39 -0.72
CA PHE A 16 -6.74 6.52 0.13
C PHE A 16 -7.79 7.45 -0.47
N ASP A 17 -7.38 8.59 -1.06
CA ASP A 17 -8.30 9.46 -1.79
C ASP A 17 -9.01 8.70 -2.92
N TYR A 18 -8.29 7.82 -3.64
CA TYR A 18 -8.89 6.97 -4.67
C TYR A 18 -9.83 5.91 -4.11
N LEU A 19 -9.50 5.28 -3.00
CA LEU A 19 -10.42 4.34 -2.34
C LEU A 19 -11.73 5.04 -1.95
N GLU A 20 -11.66 6.21 -1.31
CA GLU A 20 -12.84 6.99 -0.93
C GLU A 20 -13.63 7.51 -2.14
N LYS A 21 -12.97 7.78 -3.26
CA LYS A 21 -13.61 8.26 -4.49
C LYS A 21 -14.35 7.16 -5.25
N TYR A 22 -13.81 5.94 -5.27
CA TYR A 22 -14.26 4.89 -6.18
C TYR A 22 -14.88 3.68 -5.49
N VAL A 23 -14.71 3.51 -4.19
CA VAL A 23 -15.27 2.38 -3.44
C VAL A 23 -16.50 2.84 -2.64
N ASP A 24 -17.56 2.03 -2.68
CA ASP A 24 -18.78 2.32 -1.91
C ASP A 24 -18.45 2.49 -0.43
N LYS A 25 -18.94 3.57 0.16
CA LYS A 25 -18.73 3.89 1.56
C LYS A 25 -19.19 2.76 2.49
N LYS A 26 -20.28 2.07 2.15
CA LYS A 26 -20.79 0.93 2.94
C LYS A 26 -19.77 -0.21 3.02
N LEU A 27 -18.97 -0.43 1.97
CA LEU A 27 -17.89 -1.40 1.98
C LEU A 27 -16.70 -0.90 2.80
N LEU A 28 -16.33 0.38 2.66
CA LEU A 28 -15.26 0.98 3.46
C LEU A 28 -15.56 0.99 4.95
N ASP A 29 -16.83 1.11 5.32
CA ASP A 29 -17.25 1.08 6.73
C ASP A 29 -17.11 -0.33 7.37
N GLN A 30 -17.04 -1.39 6.57
CA GLN A 30 -16.86 -2.77 7.05
C GLN A 30 -15.39 -3.14 7.27
N VAL A 31 -14.45 -2.34 6.80
CA VAL A 31 -13.02 -2.65 6.88
C VAL A 31 -12.26 -1.64 7.73
N GLN A 32 -11.14 -2.07 8.29
CA GLN A 32 -10.11 -1.21 8.83
C GLN A 32 -8.82 -1.46 8.05
N ILE A 33 -8.30 -0.42 7.42
CA ILE A 33 -7.06 -0.50 6.64
C ILE A 33 -5.91 0.14 7.41
N THR A 34 -4.92 -0.67 7.76
CA THR A 34 -3.63 -0.22 8.31
C THR A 34 -2.60 -0.26 7.19
N THR A 35 -1.76 0.75 7.07
CA THR A 35 -0.73 0.80 6.02
C THR A 35 0.66 0.60 6.57
N SER A 36 1.43 -0.22 5.88
CA SER A 36 2.88 -0.40 6.01
C SER A 36 3.33 -0.97 7.35
N VAL A 37 3.12 -0.28 8.45
CA VAL A 37 3.56 -0.69 9.78
C VAL A 37 2.42 -1.40 10.51
N PRO A 38 2.54 -2.70 10.80
CA PRO A 38 1.52 -3.44 11.55
C PRO A 38 1.26 -2.82 12.93
N GLU A 39 0.03 -2.96 13.40
CA GLU A 39 -0.40 -2.50 14.74
C GLU A 39 -0.07 -1.03 15.07
N LYS A 40 0.20 -0.21 14.05
CA LYS A 40 0.30 1.25 14.19
C LYS A 40 -0.97 1.86 14.81
N ILE A 41 -2.08 1.18 14.60
CA ILE A 41 -3.38 1.42 15.22
C ILE A 41 -3.90 0.11 15.79
N PRO A 42 -4.65 0.11 16.91
CA PRO A 42 -5.28 -1.08 17.42
C PRO A 42 -6.21 -1.73 16.40
N LEU A 43 -6.21 -3.05 16.34
CA LEU A 43 -7.12 -3.79 15.47
C LEU A 43 -8.57 -3.55 15.87
N HIS A 44 -9.45 -3.44 14.89
CA HIS A 44 -10.88 -3.24 15.15
C HIS A 44 -11.53 -4.58 15.52
N PRO A 45 -12.31 -4.63 16.60
CA PRO A 45 -12.82 -5.91 17.10
C PRO A 45 -13.89 -6.56 16.21
N THR A 46 -14.56 -5.79 15.35
CA THR A 46 -15.71 -6.27 14.55
C THR A 46 -15.58 -6.01 13.04
N LYS A 47 -14.57 -5.29 12.60
CA LYS A 47 -14.32 -5.02 11.17
C LYS A 47 -13.27 -5.99 10.63
N ILE A 48 -13.28 -6.17 9.32
CA ILE A 48 -12.21 -6.86 8.61
C ILE A 48 -10.93 -6.00 8.69
N ASN A 49 -9.90 -6.52 9.32
CA ASN A 49 -8.62 -5.83 9.48
C ASN A 49 -7.69 -6.17 8.31
N ILE A 50 -7.34 -5.16 7.53
CA ILE A 50 -6.49 -5.28 6.34
C ILE A 50 -5.17 -4.59 6.60
N LEU A 51 -4.05 -5.30 6.40
CA LEU A 51 -2.74 -4.68 6.33
C LEU A 51 -2.36 -4.43 4.87
N TRP A 52 -2.40 -3.18 4.46
CA TRP A 52 -1.99 -2.78 3.11
C TRP A 52 -0.50 -2.44 3.10
N GLN A 53 0.32 -3.41 2.65
CA GLN A 53 1.77 -3.28 2.67
C GLN A 53 2.27 -2.48 1.47
N LYS A 54 2.94 -1.37 1.76
CA LYS A 54 3.50 -0.44 0.78
C LYS A 54 5.01 -0.24 0.95
N ASN A 55 5.55 -0.68 2.07
CA ASN A 55 6.98 -0.59 2.38
C ASN A 55 7.73 -1.85 1.95
N SER A 56 9.05 -1.71 1.80
CA SER A 56 9.93 -2.84 1.57
C SER A 56 10.01 -3.75 2.83
N TYR A 57 10.27 -5.02 2.58
CA TYR A 57 10.34 -6.08 3.59
C TYR A 57 11.47 -5.91 4.61
N ASP A 58 12.52 -5.20 4.25
CA ASP A 58 13.76 -5.03 5.01
C ASP A 58 13.74 -3.81 5.97
N GLN A 59 12.59 -3.17 6.11
CA GLN A 59 12.50 -2.00 6.99
C GLN A 59 12.53 -2.41 8.46
N PRO A 60 13.39 -1.77 9.29
CA PRO A 60 13.59 -2.16 10.69
C PRO A 60 12.32 -2.06 11.56
N ASN A 61 11.40 -1.18 11.18
CA ASN A 61 10.16 -0.94 11.92
C ASN A 61 9.04 -1.93 11.62
N LEU A 62 9.23 -2.85 10.66
CA LEU A 62 8.22 -3.84 10.30
C LEU A 62 8.74 -5.28 10.25
N ALA A 63 10.00 -5.48 9.87
CA ALA A 63 10.57 -6.82 9.73
C ALA A 63 10.43 -7.68 11.01
N PRO A 64 10.71 -7.19 12.23
CA PRO A 64 10.56 -7.98 13.45
C PRO A 64 9.13 -8.49 13.68
N TRP A 65 8.12 -7.69 13.33
CA TRP A 65 6.73 -8.09 13.46
C TRP A 65 6.39 -9.28 12.54
N PHE A 66 6.89 -9.26 11.30
CA PHE A 66 6.65 -10.33 10.33
C PHE A 66 7.49 -11.58 10.60
N GLN A 67 8.64 -11.45 11.26
CA GLN A 67 9.47 -12.59 11.68
C GLN A 67 8.78 -13.43 12.76
N ASP A 68 7.96 -12.81 13.60
CA ASP A 68 7.14 -13.53 14.57
C ASP A 68 5.87 -14.05 13.90
N LYS A 69 5.89 -15.34 13.52
CA LYS A 69 4.76 -16.01 12.86
C LYS A 69 3.48 -16.01 13.69
N SER A 70 3.56 -15.85 15.00
CA SER A 70 2.38 -15.74 15.86
C SER A 70 1.55 -14.49 15.57
N ASN A 71 2.12 -13.49 14.89
CA ASN A 71 1.42 -12.29 14.47
C ASN A 71 0.58 -12.49 13.19
N HIS A 72 0.86 -13.52 12.38
CA HIS A 72 0.26 -13.65 11.05
C HIS A 72 -1.25 -13.91 11.07
N HIS A 73 -1.82 -14.31 12.19
CA HIS A 73 -3.28 -14.47 12.33
C HIS A 73 -4.01 -13.17 12.66
N LYS A 74 -3.31 -12.11 13.09
CA LYS A 74 -3.89 -10.86 13.59
C LYS A 74 -4.64 -10.06 12.53
N TYR A 75 -4.22 -10.16 11.25
CA TYR A 75 -4.92 -9.54 10.15
C TYR A 75 -5.75 -10.57 9.39
N ASP A 76 -6.90 -10.14 8.89
CA ASP A 76 -7.74 -10.97 8.02
C ASP A 76 -7.12 -11.04 6.62
N TRP A 77 -6.55 -9.92 6.13
CA TRP A 77 -5.94 -9.82 4.82
C TRP A 77 -4.64 -9.04 4.81
N TYR A 78 -3.69 -9.51 3.99
CA TYR A 78 -2.46 -8.84 3.62
C TYR A 78 -2.53 -8.41 2.16
N VAL A 79 -2.56 -7.11 1.89
CA VAL A 79 -2.64 -6.57 0.54
C VAL A 79 -1.31 -5.97 0.14
N PHE A 80 -0.78 -6.40 -1.00
CA PHE A 80 0.49 -5.94 -1.56
C PHE A 80 0.25 -5.14 -2.83
N ASN A 81 1.04 -4.10 -3.08
CA ASN A 81 0.92 -3.26 -4.26
C ASN A 81 1.58 -3.83 -5.52
N SER A 82 2.35 -4.92 -5.40
CA SER A 82 3.01 -5.59 -6.51
C SER A 82 3.29 -7.07 -6.21
N HIS A 83 3.42 -7.87 -7.27
CA HIS A 83 3.85 -9.27 -7.14
C HIS A 83 5.26 -9.37 -6.55
N TRP A 84 6.17 -8.44 -6.90
CA TRP A 84 7.51 -8.42 -6.34
C TRP A 84 7.49 -8.28 -4.81
N THR A 85 6.73 -7.31 -4.29
CA THR A 85 6.60 -7.12 -2.84
C THR A 85 5.98 -8.35 -2.18
N PHE A 86 4.90 -8.88 -2.75
CA PHE A 86 4.25 -10.11 -2.26
C PHE A 86 5.25 -11.28 -2.18
N GLU A 87 6.00 -11.57 -3.25
CA GLU A 87 6.97 -12.67 -3.28
C GLU A 87 8.07 -12.51 -2.22
N LYS A 88 8.57 -11.28 -2.00
CA LYS A 88 9.57 -11.02 -0.97
C LYS A 88 9.04 -11.32 0.43
N PHE A 89 7.83 -10.86 0.75
CA PHE A 89 7.21 -11.15 2.04
C PHE A 89 6.90 -12.65 2.21
N ARG A 90 6.41 -13.30 1.16
CA ARG A 90 6.14 -14.75 1.16
C ARG A 90 7.40 -15.56 1.43
N MET A 91 8.48 -15.27 0.70
CA MET A 91 9.74 -16.04 0.80
C MET A 91 10.44 -15.84 2.14
N LEU A 92 10.36 -14.65 2.73
CA LEU A 92 11.12 -14.33 3.94
C LEU A 92 10.36 -14.59 5.23
N PHE A 93 9.05 -14.43 5.20
CA PHE A 93 8.22 -14.49 6.41
C PHE A 93 7.21 -15.63 6.41
N ASP A 94 7.06 -16.34 5.28
CA ASP A 94 6.16 -17.49 5.16
C ASP A 94 4.71 -17.14 5.54
N LEU A 95 4.21 -16.04 4.96
CA LEU A 95 2.84 -15.58 5.19
C LEU A 95 1.81 -16.59 4.67
N PRO A 96 0.64 -16.73 5.33
CA PRO A 96 -0.44 -17.59 4.89
C PRO A 96 -0.98 -17.09 3.53
N LEU A 97 -0.80 -17.89 2.48
CA LEU A 97 -1.12 -17.50 1.10
C LEU A 97 -2.60 -17.17 0.90
N GLU A 98 -3.46 -17.90 1.60
CA GLU A 98 -4.92 -17.71 1.56
C GLU A 98 -5.37 -16.35 2.07
N LYS A 99 -4.52 -15.64 2.83
CA LYS A 99 -4.77 -14.27 3.30
C LYS A 99 -4.09 -13.19 2.48
N CYS A 100 -3.36 -13.55 1.42
CA CYS A 100 -2.55 -12.61 0.66
C CYS A 100 -3.21 -12.23 -0.66
N LEU A 101 -3.27 -10.94 -0.95
CA LEU A 101 -3.79 -10.37 -2.20
C LEU A 101 -2.80 -9.38 -2.81
N VAL A 102 -2.71 -9.37 -4.14
CA VAL A 102 -1.97 -8.35 -4.87
C VAL A 102 -2.95 -7.41 -5.56
N ILE A 103 -3.02 -6.17 -5.07
CA ILE A 103 -3.85 -5.11 -5.64
C ILE A 103 -2.92 -3.95 -6.03
N LYS A 104 -2.70 -3.79 -7.33
CA LYS A 104 -1.83 -2.72 -7.84
C LYS A 104 -2.42 -1.35 -7.54
N ASN A 105 -1.53 -0.35 -7.38
CA ASN A 105 -1.97 1.03 -7.22
C ASN A 105 -2.75 1.49 -8.44
N GLY A 106 -3.91 2.11 -8.20
CA GLY A 106 -4.72 2.76 -9.22
C GLY A 106 -4.30 4.22 -9.41
N ILE A 107 -4.57 4.74 -10.58
CA ILE A 107 -4.45 6.16 -10.91
C ILE A 107 -5.67 6.60 -11.72
N ASP A 108 -6.01 7.89 -11.65
CA ASP A 108 -6.99 8.47 -12.57
C ASP A 108 -6.50 8.37 -14.02
N LYS A 109 -7.45 8.26 -14.94
CA LYS A 109 -7.13 8.26 -16.37
C LYS A 109 -6.38 9.53 -16.73
N ILE A 110 -5.14 9.39 -17.18
CA ILE A 110 -4.34 10.51 -17.66
C ILE A 110 -4.96 11.01 -18.97
N GLN A 111 -5.31 12.30 -19.01
CA GLN A 111 -5.71 12.93 -20.26
C GLN A 111 -4.54 12.85 -21.26
N LYS A 112 -4.86 12.62 -22.55
CA LYS A 112 -3.82 12.52 -23.59
C LYS A 112 -2.84 13.67 -23.46
N ALA A 113 -1.59 13.35 -23.28
CA ALA A 113 -0.51 14.32 -23.39
C ALA A 113 -0.58 14.98 -24.78
N LYS A 114 -0.23 16.27 -24.86
CA LYS A 114 -0.07 16.93 -26.17
C LYS A 114 0.92 16.09 -27.02
N PRO A 115 0.69 15.96 -28.32
CA PRO A 115 1.62 15.28 -29.20
C PRO A 115 3.03 15.84 -29.03
N TYR A 116 4.04 14.97 -29.08
CA TYR A 116 5.43 15.40 -29.07
C TYR A 116 5.70 16.30 -30.28
N GLU A 117 6.22 17.49 -30.03
CA GLU A 117 6.66 18.41 -31.07
C GLU A 117 8.14 18.17 -31.36
N LYS A 118 8.47 17.70 -32.58
CA LYS A 118 9.84 17.29 -32.98
C LYS A 118 10.93 18.32 -32.70
N ASP A 119 10.55 19.59 -32.69
CA ASP A 119 11.51 20.71 -32.55
C ASP A 119 11.68 21.19 -31.10
N LYS A 120 11.00 20.53 -30.14
CA LYS A 120 11.14 20.85 -28.71
C LYS A 120 12.09 19.87 -28.01
N PRO A 121 12.96 20.38 -27.11
CA PRO A 121 13.81 19.50 -26.33
C PRO A 121 13.00 18.49 -25.50
N ILE A 122 13.45 17.24 -25.47
CA ILE A 122 12.86 16.19 -24.62
C ILE A 122 13.09 16.59 -23.17
N LYS A 123 11.99 16.70 -22.41
CA LYS A 123 12.06 16.94 -20.96
C LYS A 123 12.02 15.60 -20.25
N ILE A 124 13.08 15.27 -19.54
CA ILE A 124 13.15 14.10 -18.69
C ILE A 124 12.94 14.55 -17.25
N ILE A 125 11.95 13.96 -16.57
CA ILE A 125 11.70 14.18 -15.14
C ILE A 125 12.08 12.90 -14.42
N HIS A 126 13.04 12.97 -13.51
CA HIS A 126 13.36 11.92 -12.58
C HIS A 126 12.83 12.32 -11.19
N GLN A 127 11.84 11.56 -10.71
CA GLN A 127 11.27 11.74 -9.36
C GLN A 127 11.60 10.53 -8.50
N ASN A 128 12.69 10.63 -7.76
CA ASN A 128 13.02 9.62 -6.76
C ASN A 128 13.56 10.28 -5.50
N THR A 129 13.38 9.63 -4.36
CA THR A 129 14.06 10.08 -3.15
C THR A 129 15.55 9.74 -3.26
N PRO A 130 16.48 10.61 -2.80
CA PRO A 130 17.91 10.37 -2.92
C PRO A 130 18.40 9.04 -2.35
N TRP A 131 17.64 8.48 -1.40
CA TRP A 131 17.96 7.24 -0.69
C TRP A 131 17.48 5.96 -1.40
N ARG A 132 16.80 6.07 -2.53
CA ARG A 132 16.23 4.91 -3.24
C ARG A 132 16.82 4.68 -4.63
N GLY A 133 17.90 5.38 -4.93
CA GLY A 133 18.66 5.19 -6.16
C GLY A 133 17.90 5.53 -7.45
#